data_d802499dde2d4905e2ccdad053bf877d
#
_entry.id   d802499dde2d4905e2ccdad053bf877d
#
_cell.length_a   1.000
_cell.length_b   1.000
_cell.length_c   1.000
_cell.angle_alpha   90.00
_cell.angle_beta   90.00
_cell.angle_gamma   90.00
#
_symmetry.space_group_name_H-M   'P 1'
#
loop_
_entity.id
_entity.type
_entity.pdbx_description
1 polymer ?
#
loop_
_entity_poly.entity_id
_entity_poly.type
_entity_poly.pdbx_seq_one_letter_code
_entity_poly.pdbx_strand_id
1 'polypeptide(L)'
;RPTILFMRDEEDCCAGAYELTGIMTKLENINYMIELDRAHHNDCVFYDVANEQFQAYIESFGFHTAIGSYTDIRILSHYWKICSVNLSIGYEYEHTAYEYLKVNSFMNTLNAVAQMLSEPVVPKFEYIEQYYPHDFTTTTDFCCFCGTKLPARALDKIVTETGTWNICDTCITNYGMNVDICEHCFNYFIPADKETVCLNCKNKEREDFAYAVDTRVDREHGHFCF
;
A
#
# COMPACT_ATOMS: atom_id res chain seq x y z
N ARG A 1 28.03 6.37 3.38
CA ARG A 1 27.67 5.09 4.02
C ARG A 1 26.17 5.14 4.31
N PRO A 2 25.36 4.14 3.91
CA PRO A 2 23.92 4.13 4.19
C PRO A 2 23.65 3.95 5.68
N THR A 3 22.56 4.55 6.14
CA THR A 3 21.92 4.24 7.42
C THR A 3 20.75 3.31 7.13
N ILE A 4 20.60 2.23 7.91
CA ILE A 4 19.51 1.28 7.76
C ILE A 4 18.61 1.42 8.98
N LEU A 5 17.31 1.55 8.74
CA LEU A 5 16.27 1.55 9.75
C LEU A 5 15.43 0.29 9.58
N PHE A 6 15.12 -0.38 10.68
CA PHE A 6 14.13 -1.44 10.73
C PHE A 6 12.92 -0.87 11.46
N MET A 7 11.85 -0.68 10.70
CA MET A 7 10.62 -0.12 11.22
C MET A 7 9.75 -1.23 11.82
N ARG A 8 8.82 -0.86 12.70
CA ARG A 8 7.86 -1.75 13.33
C ARG A 8 6.46 -1.14 13.25
N ASP A 9 5.46 -2.00 13.38
CA ASP A 9 4.07 -1.59 13.53
C ASP A 9 3.56 -0.72 12.34
N GLU A 10 4.04 -1.03 11.11
CA GLU A 10 3.55 -0.36 9.90
C GLU A 10 2.05 -0.64 9.73
N GLU A 11 1.65 -1.89 9.91
CA GLU A 11 0.26 -2.34 9.81
C GLU A 11 -0.65 -1.77 10.93
N ASP A 12 -0.07 -1.26 12.02
CA ASP A 12 -0.78 -0.52 13.07
C ASP A 12 -0.66 0.98 12.85
N CYS A 13 -1.19 1.44 11.72
CA CYS A 13 -1.19 2.86 11.32
C CYS A 13 0.20 3.51 11.35
N CYS A 14 1.24 2.79 10.96
CA CYS A 14 2.64 3.26 10.95
C CYS A 14 3.11 3.81 12.32
N ALA A 15 2.69 3.15 13.41
CA ALA A 15 2.96 3.63 14.76
C ALA A 15 4.47 3.83 15.02
N GLY A 16 5.32 2.95 14.48
CA GLY A 16 6.78 3.07 14.58
C GLY A 16 7.33 4.32 13.90
N ALA A 17 6.79 4.70 12.74
CA ALA A 17 7.21 5.92 12.04
C ALA A 17 6.86 7.17 12.84
N TYR A 18 5.65 7.25 13.39
CA TYR A 18 5.27 8.36 14.26
C TYR A 18 6.10 8.45 15.53
N GLU A 19 6.38 7.32 16.17
CA GLU A 19 7.25 7.29 17.34
C GLU A 19 8.67 7.80 17.00
N LEU A 20 9.21 7.35 15.86
CA LEU A 20 10.53 7.76 15.39
C LEU A 20 10.61 9.27 15.13
N THR A 21 9.57 9.88 14.53
CA THR A 21 9.55 11.34 14.34
C THR A 21 9.52 12.11 15.65
N GLY A 22 8.91 11.56 16.69
CA GLY A 22 8.94 12.13 18.05
C GLY A 22 10.32 12.09 18.71
N ILE A 23 11.13 11.08 18.38
CA ILE A 23 12.49 10.91 18.93
C ILE A 23 13.54 11.64 18.08
N MET A 24 13.43 11.53 16.75
CA MET A 24 14.38 12.10 15.80
C MET A 24 13.74 13.25 15.03
N THR A 25 13.85 14.45 15.59
CA THR A 25 13.21 15.65 15.01
C THR A 25 13.88 16.13 13.72
N LYS A 26 15.09 15.70 13.41
CA LYS A 26 15.83 16.07 12.22
C LYS A 26 16.83 14.99 11.81
N LEU A 27 16.90 14.75 10.50
CA LEU A 27 17.99 13.98 9.89
C LEU A 27 18.89 14.91 9.09
N GLU A 28 20.19 14.83 9.35
CA GLU A 28 21.19 15.63 8.63
C GLU A 28 22.01 14.73 7.68
N ASN A 29 22.43 15.31 6.57
CA ASN A 29 23.29 14.64 5.59
C ASN A 29 22.67 13.39 4.92
N ILE A 30 21.35 13.33 4.83
CA ILE A 30 20.62 12.32 4.07
C ILE A 30 20.30 12.89 2.69
N ASN A 31 20.65 12.16 1.65
CA ASN A 31 20.42 12.57 0.27
C ASN A 31 19.00 12.23 -0.20
N TYR A 32 18.55 11.03 0.09
CA TYR A 32 17.19 10.52 -0.11
C TYR A 32 16.97 9.27 0.74
N MET A 33 15.73 8.81 0.83
CA MET A 33 15.35 7.60 1.56
C MET A 33 14.73 6.59 0.60
N ILE A 34 14.98 5.30 0.86
CA ILE A 34 14.37 4.17 0.16
C ILE A 34 13.70 3.29 1.20
N GLU A 35 12.46 2.94 0.97
CA GLU A 35 11.75 1.89 1.67
C GLU A 35 11.67 0.65 0.76
N LEU A 36 11.75 -0.52 1.36
CA LEU A 36 11.67 -1.81 0.71
C LEU A 36 10.49 -2.60 1.29
N ASP A 37 9.30 -2.11 0.99
CA ASP A 37 8.05 -2.61 1.56
C ASP A 37 6.87 -2.45 0.58
N ARG A 38 7.03 -2.98 -0.63
CA ARG A 38 5.97 -2.93 -1.62
C ARG A 38 5.86 -4.27 -2.34
N ALA A 39 4.63 -4.73 -2.51
CA ALA A 39 4.29 -5.91 -3.32
C ALA A 39 4.72 -5.76 -4.80
N HIS A 40 4.65 -6.85 -5.53
CA HIS A 40 4.95 -6.96 -6.95
C HIS A 40 6.44 -6.76 -7.29
N HIS A 41 6.75 -6.32 -8.50
CA HIS A 41 8.12 -6.15 -9.00
C HIS A 41 8.20 -4.95 -9.92
N ASN A 42 9.33 -4.25 -9.85
CA ASN A 42 9.65 -3.08 -10.69
C ASN A 42 8.74 -1.85 -10.48
N ASP A 43 7.89 -1.83 -9.45
CA ASP A 43 7.11 -0.65 -9.13
C ASP A 43 7.84 0.24 -8.12
N CYS A 44 7.60 1.55 -8.22
CA CYS A 44 8.04 2.52 -7.23
C CYS A 44 6.95 3.55 -6.94
N VAL A 45 6.86 4.00 -5.70
CA VAL A 45 5.89 5.01 -5.27
C VAL A 45 6.59 6.14 -4.54
N PHE A 46 6.32 7.36 -4.96
CA PHE A 46 6.93 8.58 -4.43
C PHE A 46 6.05 9.31 -3.41
N TYR A 47 4.80 8.88 -3.25
CA TYR A 47 3.79 9.49 -2.38
C TYR A 47 3.66 11.01 -2.63
N ASP A 48 4.02 11.83 -1.62
CA ASP A 48 3.84 13.28 -1.68
C ASP A 48 5.12 14.00 -2.16
N VAL A 49 6.03 13.32 -2.87
CA VAL A 49 7.28 13.89 -3.42
C VAL A 49 7.11 14.14 -4.92
N ALA A 50 7.19 15.40 -5.33
CA ALA A 50 6.98 15.85 -6.70
C ALA A 50 8.30 16.21 -7.45
N ASN A 51 9.44 15.71 -7.01
CA ASN A 51 10.72 16.00 -7.67
C ASN A 51 10.92 15.11 -8.90
N GLU A 52 10.73 15.67 -10.10
CA GLU A 52 10.87 14.94 -11.36
C GLU A 52 12.29 14.38 -11.60
N GLN A 53 13.33 15.06 -11.10
CA GLN A 53 14.71 14.57 -11.24
C GLN A 53 14.92 13.32 -10.37
N PHE A 54 14.35 13.32 -9.16
CA PHE A 54 14.40 12.15 -8.29
C PHE A 54 13.60 10.98 -8.89
N GLN A 55 12.42 11.24 -9.46
CA GLN A 55 11.62 10.21 -10.14
C GLN A 55 12.40 9.62 -11.32
N ALA A 56 12.93 10.45 -12.22
CA ALA A 56 13.71 9.99 -13.35
C ALA A 56 14.97 9.21 -12.92
N TYR A 57 15.61 9.61 -11.82
CA TYR A 57 16.75 8.91 -11.26
C TYR A 57 16.37 7.49 -10.83
N ILE A 58 15.31 7.31 -10.07
CA ILE A 58 14.84 5.99 -9.62
C ILE A 58 14.40 5.13 -10.82
N GLU A 59 13.65 5.71 -11.76
CA GLU A 59 13.18 5.01 -12.97
C GLU A 59 14.33 4.53 -13.86
N SER A 60 15.48 5.23 -13.83
CA SER A 60 16.67 4.82 -14.58
C SER A 60 17.25 3.47 -14.13
N PHE A 61 16.88 2.99 -12.94
CA PHE A 61 17.23 1.66 -12.43
C PHE A 61 16.20 0.56 -12.76
N GLY A 62 15.22 0.87 -13.64
CA GLY A 62 14.24 -0.10 -14.16
C GLY A 62 12.95 -0.17 -13.36
N PHE A 63 12.68 0.80 -12.51
CA PHE A 63 11.40 0.93 -11.81
C PHE A 63 10.41 1.76 -12.63
N HIS A 64 9.12 1.57 -12.33
CA HIS A 64 8.01 2.30 -12.96
C HIS A 64 7.14 2.91 -11.87
N THR A 65 6.84 4.19 -12.02
CA THR A 65 5.97 4.90 -11.07
C THR A 65 4.59 4.27 -11.02
N ALA A 66 4.14 3.96 -9.83
CA ALA A 66 2.82 3.43 -9.51
C ALA A 66 2.12 4.26 -8.42
N ILE A 67 0.88 3.93 -8.15
CA ILE A 67 0.11 4.53 -7.05
C ILE A 67 0.22 3.61 -5.83
N GLY A 68 0.45 4.20 -4.67
CA GLY A 68 0.50 3.50 -3.39
C GLY A 68 -0.50 4.08 -2.39
N SER A 69 -0.78 3.31 -1.35
CA SER A 69 -1.63 3.70 -0.24
C SER A 69 -0.84 4.41 0.86
N TYR A 70 -0.86 3.87 2.03
CA TYR A 70 -0.23 4.42 3.22
C TYR A 70 0.96 3.54 3.63
N THR A 71 2.05 4.16 4.11
CA THR A 71 3.25 3.44 4.53
C THR A 71 4.17 4.34 5.37
N ASP A 72 5.12 3.77 6.08
CA ASP A 72 6.07 4.45 6.97
C ASP A 72 6.82 5.59 6.29
N ILE A 73 7.34 5.37 5.08
CA ILE A 73 8.18 6.35 4.41
C ILE A 73 7.43 7.62 4.01
N ARG A 74 6.13 7.54 3.78
CA ARG A 74 5.29 8.71 3.52
C ARG A 74 5.32 9.67 4.70
N ILE A 75 5.20 9.15 5.92
CA ILE A 75 5.25 9.92 7.16
C ILE A 75 6.63 10.52 7.35
N LEU A 76 7.66 9.69 7.23
CA LEU A 76 9.04 10.10 7.45
C LEU A 76 9.50 11.14 6.44
N SER A 77 9.17 10.95 5.16
CA SER A 77 9.48 11.87 4.07
C SER A 77 8.89 13.26 4.32
N HIS A 78 7.59 13.28 4.64
CA HIS A 78 6.90 14.53 4.92
C HIS A 78 7.46 15.25 6.17
N TYR A 79 7.76 14.50 7.23
CA TYR A 79 8.26 15.07 8.48
C TYR A 79 9.67 15.64 8.33
N TRP A 80 10.60 14.91 7.73
CA TRP A 80 11.98 15.34 7.57
C TRP A 80 12.26 16.15 6.32
N LYS A 81 11.29 16.29 5.42
CA LYS A 81 11.41 16.96 4.12
C LYS A 81 12.58 16.41 3.30
N ILE A 82 12.63 15.09 3.17
CA ILE A 82 13.63 14.35 2.42
C ILE A 82 12.95 13.57 1.30
N CYS A 83 13.45 13.66 0.07
CA CYS A 83 12.97 12.85 -1.05
C CYS A 83 12.97 11.36 -0.69
N SER A 84 11.92 10.66 -1.03
CA SER A 84 11.77 9.26 -0.68
C SER A 84 11.00 8.47 -1.72
N VAL A 85 11.21 7.16 -1.72
CA VAL A 85 10.54 6.21 -2.59
C VAL A 85 10.36 4.88 -1.88
N ASN A 86 9.22 4.23 -2.09
CA ASN A 86 9.01 2.82 -1.72
C ASN A 86 9.13 1.95 -2.98
N LEU A 87 9.96 0.92 -2.92
CA LEU A 87 10.26 0.02 -4.04
C LEU A 87 9.66 -1.36 -3.82
N SER A 88 9.10 -1.94 -4.88
CA SER A 88 8.63 -3.32 -4.87
C SER A 88 9.77 -4.30 -4.62
N ILE A 89 9.53 -5.27 -3.76
CA ILE A 89 10.51 -6.29 -3.37
C ILE A 89 10.11 -7.72 -3.78
N GLY A 90 9.00 -7.88 -4.49
CA GLY A 90 8.65 -9.16 -5.10
C GLY A 90 7.76 -10.06 -4.25
N TYR A 91 7.15 -9.59 -3.17
CA TYR A 91 6.11 -10.37 -2.51
C TYR A 91 4.78 -10.24 -3.25
N GLU A 92 3.94 -11.24 -3.09
CA GLU A 92 2.64 -11.36 -3.75
C GLU A 92 1.65 -11.95 -2.75
N TYR A 93 0.37 -11.64 -2.93
CA TYR A 93 -0.72 -12.06 -2.05
C TYR A 93 -0.52 -11.60 -0.60
N GLU A 94 -0.09 -10.34 -0.46
CA GLU A 94 0.10 -9.69 0.84
C GLU A 94 -1.13 -9.86 1.73
N HIS A 95 -0.92 -9.98 3.04
CA HIS A 95 -1.94 -10.15 4.06
C HIS A 95 -2.80 -11.42 3.94
N THR A 96 -2.34 -12.42 3.19
CA THR A 96 -3.03 -13.69 3.06
C THR A 96 -2.15 -14.87 3.52
N ALA A 97 -2.77 -16.02 3.78
CA ALA A 97 -2.04 -17.26 4.07
C ALA A 97 -1.22 -17.81 2.87
N TYR A 98 -1.37 -17.19 1.71
CA TYR A 98 -0.68 -17.58 0.47
C TYR A 98 0.45 -16.60 0.10
N GLU A 99 0.77 -15.67 0.96
CA GLU A 99 1.85 -14.73 0.73
C GLU A 99 3.17 -15.45 0.47
N TYR A 100 3.88 -15.02 -0.56
CA TYR A 100 5.19 -15.55 -0.90
C TYR A 100 6.08 -14.49 -1.52
N LEU A 101 7.40 -14.67 -1.41
CA LEU A 101 8.41 -13.79 -1.97
C LEU A 101 9.00 -14.42 -3.24
N LYS A 102 8.97 -13.70 -4.36
CA LYS A 102 9.72 -14.03 -5.58
C LYS A 102 11.18 -13.63 -5.40
N VAL A 103 12.02 -14.60 -5.06
CA VAL A 103 13.45 -14.37 -4.75
C VAL A 103 14.18 -13.59 -5.87
N ASN A 104 13.90 -13.88 -7.14
CA ASN A 104 14.52 -13.17 -8.26
C ASN A 104 14.13 -11.68 -8.29
N SER A 105 12.85 -11.35 -8.04
CA SER A 105 12.39 -9.97 -7.97
C SER A 105 13.03 -9.23 -6.81
N PHE A 106 13.08 -9.87 -5.64
CA PHE A 106 13.78 -9.34 -4.46
C PHE A 106 15.26 -9.04 -4.77
N MET A 107 15.98 -9.99 -5.37
CA MET A 107 17.39 -9.81 -5.73
C MET A 107 17.60 -8.72 -6.77
N ASN A 108 16.67 -8.55 -7.73
CA ASN A 108 16.74 -7.45 -8.70
C ASN A 108 16.64 -6.09 -8.02
N THR A 109 15.70 -5.93 -7.10
CA THR A 109 15.55 -4.70 -6.31
C THR A 109 16.78 -4.44 -5.44
N LEU A 110 17.31 -5.44 -4.74
CA LEU A 110 18.56 -5.29 -3.96
C LEU A 110 19.75 -4.88 -4.84
N ASN A 111 19.88 -5.46 -6.03
CA ASN A 111 20.95 -5.08 -6.95
C ASN A 111 20.80 -3.64 -7.43
N ALA A 112 19.59 -3.18 -7.74
CA ALA A 112 19.34 -1.79 -8.11
C ALA A 112 19.69 -0.84 -6.96
N VAL A 113 19.27 -1.13 -5.75
CA VAL A 113 19.63 -0.34 -4.55
C VAL A 113 21.14 -0.35 -4.31
N ALA A 114 21.80 -1.49 -4.46
CA ALA A 114 23.25 -1.57 -4.33
C ALA A 114 23.97 -0.71 -5.38
N GLN A 115 23.47 -0.65 -6.61
CA GLN A 115 23.99 0.24 -7.66
C GLN A 115 23.82 1.71 -7.28
N MET A 116 22.62 2.13 -6.84
CA MET A 116 22.34 3.50 -6.37
C MET A 116 23.32 3.92 -5.26
N LEU A 117 23.56 3.02 -4.30
CA LEU A 117 24.45 3.28 -3.16
C LEU A 117 25.94 3.21 -3.49
N SER A 118 26.30 2.62 -4.63
CA SER A 118 27.69 2.46 -5.10
C SER A 118 28.15 3.56 -6.05
N GLU A 119 27.27 4.50 -6.37
CA GLU A 119 27.66 5.64 -7.21
C GLU A 119 28.78 6.45 -6.55
N PRO A 120 29.76 6.91 -7.31
CA PRO A 120 30.89 7.71 -6.79
C PRO A 120 30.42 8.97 -6.06
N VAL A 121 29.31 9.54 -6.52
CA VAL A 121 28.64 10.69 -5.92
C VAL A 121 27.14 10.37 -5.89
N VAL A 122 26.64 9.97 -4.75
CA VAL A 122 25.20 9.75 -4.56
C VAL A 122 24.49 11.10 -4.66
N PRO A 123 23.55 11.27 -5.60
CA PRO A 123 22.88 12.55 -5.80
C PRO A 123 22.04 12.95 -4.59
N LYS A 124 21.85 14.25 -4.43
CA LYS A 124 20.94 14.80 -3.44
C LYS A 124 19.85 15.57 -4.17
N PHE A 125 18.62 15.31 -3.78
CA PHE A 125 17.44 15.91 -4.38
C PHE A 125 16.74 16.86 -3.39
N GLU A 126 16.21 17.95 -3.92
CA GLU A 126 15.38 18.86 -3.16
C GLU A 126 14.02 18.22 -2.89
N TYR A 127 13.56 18.22 -1.64
CA TYR A 127 12.21 17.81 -1.32
C TYR A 127 11.22 18.85 -1.86
N ILE A 128 10.44 18.44 -2.84
CA ILE A 128 9.36 19.23 -3.41
C ILE A 128 8.09 18.49 -3.01
N GLU A 129 7.30 19.11 -2.14
CA GLU A 129 6.02 18.55 -1.74
C GLU A 129 5.08 18.55 -2.94
N GLN A 130 4.54 17.37 -3.26
CA GLN A 130 3.49 17.30 -4.26
C GLN A 130 2.26 17.98 -3.68
N TYR A 131 2.06 19.21 -4.14
CA TYR A 131 0.78 19.86 -3.97
C TYR A 131 -0.18 19.12 -4.91
N TYR A 132 -0.89 18.14 -4.40
CA TYR A 132 -2.19 17.89 -4.97
C TYR A 132 -2.94 19.19 -4.71
N PRO A 133 -3.29 20.00 -5.73
CA PRO A 133 -4.29 20.99 -5.49
C PRO A 133 -5.38 20.15 -4.85
N HIS A 134 -5.51 20.31 -3.53
CA HIS A 134 -6.69 19.82 -2.88
C HIS A 134 -7.75 20.59 -3.62
N ASP A 135 -8.22 19.99 -4.68
CA ASP A 135 -9.54 20.26 -5.13
C ASP A 135 -10.40 19.89 -3.92
N PHE A 136 -10.44 20.84 -2.98
CA PHE A 136 -11.48 20.93 -1.98
C PHE A 136 -12.81 21.23 -2.65
N THR A 137 -12.91 21.20 -3.96
CA THR A 137 -14.09 20.75 -4.63
C THR A 137 -14.19 19.28 -4.27
N THR A 138 -14.41 19.11 -3.00
CA THR A 138 -14.92 18.00 -2.30
C THR A 138 -15.74 17.19 -3.31
N THR A 139 -15.17 16.11 -3.84
CA THR A 139 -16.01 15.04 -4.31
C THR A 139 -16.83 14.68 -3.08
N THR A 140 -18.01 15.25 -3.00
CA THR A 140 -18.96 14.94 -1.96
C THR A 140 -19.68 13.72 -2.42
N ASP A 141 -19.84 12.78 -1.53
CA ASP A 141 -20.62 11.59 -1.78
C ASP A 141 -21.67 11.44 -0.67
N PHE A 142 -22.55 10.50 -0.82
CA PHE A 142 -23.68 10.33 0.08
C PHE A 142 -23.49 9.09 0.95
N CYS A 143 -23.80 9.24 2.23
CA CYS A 143 -23.97 8.06 3.10
C CYS A 143 -25.13 7.22 2.59
N CYS A 144 -24.91 5.93 2.34
CA CYS A 144 -25.93 5.02 1.83
C CYS A 144 -27.10 4.80 2.80
N PHE A 145 -26.93 5.09 4.10
CA PHE A 145 -27.96 4.89 5.11
C PHE A 145 -28.79 6.16 5.39
N CYS A 146 -28.15 7.28 5.65
CA CYS A 146 -28.87 8.51 6.02
C CYS A 146 -29.02 9.51 4.88
N GLY A 147 -28.39 9.27 3.74
CA GLY A 147 -28.41 10.18 2.59
C GLY A 147 -27.65 11.52 2.82
N THR A 148 -26.98 11.67 3.94
CA THR A 148 -26.22 12.89 4.21
C THR A 148 -25.06 13.02 3.23
N LYS A 149 -24.95 14.19 2.60
CA LYS A 149 -23.87 14.53 1.73
C LYS A 149 -22.67 15.00 2.53
N LEU A 150 -21.55 14.30 2.41
CA LEU A 150 -20.31 14.57 3.15
C LEU A 150 -19.12 14.58 2.19
N PRO A 151 -18.01 15.20 2.57
CA PRO A 151 -16.74 14.99 1.87
C PRO A 151 -16.43 13.49 1.78
N ALA A 152 -16.02 12.99 0.62
CA ALA A 152 -15.77 11.56 0.41
C ALA A 152 -14.79 10.96 1.45
N ARG A 153 -13.84 11.76 1.94
CA ARG A 153 -12.91 11.39 3.03
C ARG A 153 -13.55 11.22 4.42
N ALA A 154 -14.78 11.71 4.60
CA ALA A 154 -15.55 11.57 5.84
C ALA A 154 -16.57 10.42 5.75
N LEU A 155 -16.37 9.56 4.76
CA LEU A 155 -17.20 8.40 4.50
C LEU A 155 -16.31 7.15 4.43
N ASP A 156 -16.62 6.18 5.26
CA ASP A 156 -16.01 4.87 5.22
C ASP A 156 -16.67 3.98 4.16
N LYS A 157 -16.09 2.84 3.90
CA LYS A 157 -16.65 1.84 2.99
C LYS A 157 -17.32 0.73 3.79
N ILE A 158 -18.52 0.37 3.37
CA ILE A 158 -19.24 -0.79 3.90
C ILE A 158 -19.53 -1.77 2.77
N VAL A 159 -19.20 -3.04 2.99
CA VAL A 159 -19.47 -4.13 2.06
C VAL A 159 -20.81 -4.78 2.42
N THR A 160 -21.70 -4.85 1.46
CA THR A 160 -23.01 -5.49 1.57
C THR A 160 -23.20 -6.55 0.48
N GLU A 161 -24.28 -7.29 0.51
CA GLU A 161 -24.63 -8.26 -0.53
C GLU A 161 -24.78 -7.63 -1.92
N THR A 162 -25.15 -6.35 -1.99
CA THR A 162 -25.40 -5.62 -3.24
C THR A 162 -24.20 -4.79 -3.73
N GLY A 163 -23.09 -4.78 -2.99
CA GLY A 163 -21.88 -4.06 -3.36
C GLY A 163 -21.21 -3.34 -2.21
N THR A 164 -20.25 -2.48 -2.56
CA THR A 164 -19.53 -1.63 -1.61
C THR A 164 -20.06 -0.21 -1.70
N TRP A 165 -20.47 0.34 -0.56
CA TRP A 165 -21.12 1.64 -0.44
C TRP A 165 -20.39 2.56 0.53
N ASN A 166 -20.71 3.85 0.49
CA ASN A 166 -20.20 4.81 1.45
C ASN A 166 -21.09 4.88 2.70
N ILE A 167 -20.49 4.95 3.86
CA ILE A 167 -21.20 5.09 5.15
C ILE A 167 -20.54 6.18 5.99
N CYS A 168 -21.31 6.99 6.70
CA CYS A 168 -20.77 7.98 7.62
C CYS A 168 -20.61 7.40 9.03
N ASP A 169 -19.67 7.93 9.77
CA ASP A 169 -19.35 7.56 11.15
C ASP A 169 -20.57 7.61 12.07
N THR A 170 -21.43 8.60 11.91
CA THR A 170 -22.69 8.71 12.66
C THR A 170 -23.60 7.50 12.43
N CYS A 171 -23.66 6.98 11.22
CA CYS A 171 -24.46 5.78 10.92
C CYS A 171 -23.79 4.52 11.45
N ILE A 172 -22.50 4.41 11.40
CA ILE A 172 -21.75 3.30 12.03
C ILE A 172 -22.05 3.26 13.52
N THR A 173 -21.98 4.41 14.19
CA THR A 173 -22.08 4.52 15.66
C THR A 173 -23.52 4.43 16.17
N ASN A 174 -24.46 5.12 15.51
CA ASN A 174 -25.80 5.36 16.08
C ASN A 174 -26.89 4.40 15.65
N TYR A 175 -26.72 3.69 14.54
CA TYR A 175 -27.80 2.81 14.04
C TYR A 175 -27.77 1.41 14.62
N GLY A 176 -26.91 1.11 15.60
CA GLY A 176 -26.88 -0.19 16.27
C GLY A 176 -26.74 -1.37 15.29
N MET A 177 -26.25 -1.09 14.09
CA MET A 177 -25.98 -2.13 13.12
C MET A 177 -24.89 -3.02 13.67
N ASN A 178 -25.09 -4.31 13.55
CA ASN A 178 -24.05 -5.29 13.77
C ASN A 178 -23.06 -5.15 12.61
N VAL A 179 -22.20 -4.14 12.68
CA VAL A 179 -21.17 -3.83 11.69
C VAL A 179 -19.85 -4.26 12.27
N ASP A 180 -19.07 -5.01 11.52
CA ASP A 180 -17.74 -5.45 11.89
C ASP A 180 -16.72 -5.00 10.85
N ILE A 181 -15.44 -5.10 11.17
CA ILE A 181 -14.35 -4.76 10.26
C ILE A 181 -13.82 -6.05 9.66
N CYS A 182 -13.75 -6.12 8.33
CA CYS A 182 -13.22 -7.27 7.63
C CYS A 182 -11.72 -7.44 7.92
N GLU A 183 -11.31 -8.61 8.38
CA GLU A 183 -9.90 -8.91 8.68
C GLU A 183 -8.99 -8.88 7.44
N HIS A 184 -9.56 -8.97 6.22
CA HIS A 184 -8.77 -9.01 4.98
C HIS A 184 -8.65 -7.66 4.27
N CYS A 185 -9.71 -6.83 4.25
CA CYS A 185 -9.69 -5.57 3.51
C CYS A 185 -9.94 -4.34 4.38
N PHE A 186 -10.15 -4.53 5.67
CA PHE A 186 -10.40 -3.48 6.66
C PHE A 186 -11.62 -2.59 6.37
N ASN A 187 -12.46 -2.95 5.41
CA ASN A 187 -13.73 -2.26 5.19
C ASN A 187 -14.78 -2.76 6.20
N TYR A 188 -15.70 -1.87 6.55
CA TYR A 188 -16.87 -2.28 7.33
C TYR A 188 -17.75 -3.26 6.54
N PHE A 189 -18.38 -4.19 7.21
CA PHE A 189 -19.36 -5.09 6.62
C PHE A 189 -20.39 -5.52 7.67
N ILE A 190 -21.53 -6.04 7.22
CA ILE A 190 -22.56 -6.60 8.10
C ILE A 190 -22.32 -8.10 8.17
N PRO A 191 -21.83 -8.63 9.31
CA PRO A 191 -21.56 -10.06 9.43
C PRO A 191 -22.87 -10.88 9.52
N ALA A 192 -22.89 -12.00 8.83
CA ALA A 192 -23.86 -13.05 9.06
C ALA A 192 -23.19 -14.09 9.96
N ASP A 193 -23.63 -14.24 11.21
CA ASP A 193 -23.12 -15.22 12.18
C ASP A 193 -21.56 -15.25 12.32
N LYS A 194 -20.97 -14.60 13.27
CA LYS A 194 -19.54 -14.71 13.65
C LYS A 194 -18.52 -14.67 12.50
N GLU A 195 -18.91 -14.12 11.36
CA GLU A 195 -18.02 -13.95 10.22
C GLU A 195 -17.04 -12.81 10.48
N THR A 196 -15.74 -13.03 10.19
CA THR A 196 -14.69 -12.01 10.31
C THR A 196 -14.26 -11.46 8.96
N VAL A 197 -14.78 -12.03 7.85
CA VAL A 197 -14.38 -11.69 6.47
C VAL A 197 -15.61 -11.33 5.65
N CYS A 198 -15.55 -10.20 4.95
CA CYS A 198 -16.64 -9.70 4.12
C CYS A 198 -16.87 -10.57 2.86
N LEU A 199 -18.04 -10.44 2.26
CA LEU A 199 -18.44 -11.23 1.08
C LEU A 199 -17.50 -11.04 -0.11
N ASN A 200 -17.00 -9.83 -0.35
CA ASN A 200 -16.08 -9.56 -1.46
C ASN A 200 -14.77 -10.34 -1.32
N CYS A 201 -14.19 -10.36 -0.13
CA CYS A 201 -12.95 -11.11 0.13
C CYS A 201 -13.18 -12.62 0.03
N LYS A 202 -14.31 -13.13 0.54
CA LYS A 202 -14.66 -14.55 0.40
C LYS A 202 -14.85 -14.98 -1.07
N ASN A 203 -15.46 -14.13 -1.88
CA ASN A 203 -15.64 -14.42 -3.30
C ASN A 203 -14.31 -14.41 -4.05
N LYS A 204 -13.42 -13.48 -3.75
CA LYS A 204 -12.08 -13.43 -4.32
C LYS A 204 -11.29 -14.70 -3.98
N GLU A 205 -11.33 -15.17 -2.74
CA GLU A 205 -10.68 -16.41 -2.33
C GLU A 205 -11.23 -17.64 -3.08
N ARG A 206 -12.54 -17.67 -3.36
CA ARG A 206 -13.17 -18.76 -4.12
C ARG A 206 -12.73 -18.76 -5.59
N GLU A 207 -12.63 -17.59 -6.19
CA GLU A 207 -12.14 -17.42 -7.57
C GLU A 207 -10.69 -17.85 -7.70
N ASP A 208 -9.84 -17.43 -6.77
CA ASP A 208 -8.41 -17.79 -6.72
C ASP A 208 -8.23 -19.30 -6.50
N PHE A 209 -9.04 -19.90 -5.66
CA PHE A 209 -9.04 -21.36 -5.45
C PHE A 209 -9.50 -22.11 -6.70
N ALA A 210 -10.57 -21.68 -7.37
CA ALA A 210 -11.07 -22.28 -8.59
C ALA A 210 -10.01 -22.22 -9.71
N TYR A 211 -9.33 -21.09 -9.86
CA TYR A 211 -8.22 -20.94 -10.80
C TYR A 211 -7.04 -21.86 -10.47
N ALA A 212 -6.68 -21.99 -9.20
CA ALA A 212 -5.60 -22.88 -8.75
C ALA A 212 -5.92 -24.37 -8.99
N VAL A 213 -7.19 -24.75 -8.87
CA VAL A 213 -7.66 -26.12 -9.16
C VAL A 213 -7.61 -26.39 -10.67
N ASP A 214 -8.08 -25.45 -11.49
CA ASP A 214 -8.12 -25.60 -12.94
C ASP A 214 -6.71 -25.73 -13.54
N THR A 215 -5.76 -24.93 -13.07
CA THR A 215 -4.36 -25.01 -13.49
C THR A 215 -3.63 -26.29 -13.04
N ARG A 216 -4.14 -27.00 -12.02
CA ARG A 216 -3.62 -28.33 -11.63
C ARG A 216 -4.12 -29.43 -12.54
N VAL A 217 -5.38 -29.37 -12.97
CA VAL A 217 -5.98 -30.36 -13.88
C VAL A 217 -5.27 -30.34 -15.24
N ASP A 218 -4.93 -29.17 -15.76
CA ASP A 218 -4.20 -29.05 -17.02
C ASP A 218 -2.76 -29.59 -16.96
N ARG A 219 -2.14 -29.65 -15.77
CA ARG A 219 -0.79 -30.26 -15.60
C ARG A 219 -0.80 -31.79 -15.53
N GLU A 220 -1.91 -32.39 -15.12
CA GLU A 220 -2.02 -33.85 -15.03
C GLU A 220 -2.37 -34.51 -16.38
N HIS A 221 -2.80 -33.73 -17.39
CA HIS A 221 -3.13 -34.23 -18.74
C HIS A 221 -2.10 -33.88 -19.80
N GLY A 222 -0.88 -33.49 -19.40
CA GLY A 222 0.25 -33.33 -20.31
C GLY A 222 0.65 -34.68 -20.95
N HIS A 223 0.13 -34.96 -22.13
CA HIS A 223 0.51 -36.10 -22.93
C HIS A 223 2.00 -36.07 -23.24
N PHE A 224 2.70 -37.05 -22.75
CA PHE A 224 3.97 -37.46 -23.32
C PHE A 224 3.72 -37.96 -24.75
N CYS A 225 4.17 -37.23 -25.76
CA CYS A 225 4.42 -37.76 -27.07
C CYS A 225 5.90 -38.11 -27.18
N PHE A 226 6.15 -39.36 -27.56
CA PHE A 226 7.47 -39.93 -27.92
C PHE A 226 8.02 -39.27 -29.18
#